data_803c38cffb44bda574b800244739127e
#
_entry.id   803c38cffb44bda574b800244739127e
#
_cell.length_a   1.000
_cell.length_b   1.000
_cell.length_c   1.000
_cell.angle_alpha   90.00
_cell.angle_beta   90.00
_cell.angle_gamma   90.00
#
_symmetry.space_group_name_H-M   'P 1'
#
loop_
_entity.id
_entity.type
_entity.pdbx_description
1 polymer ?
#
loop_
_entity_poly.entity_id
_entity_poly.type
_entity_poly.pdbx_seq_one_letter_code
_entity_poly.pdbx_strand_id
1 'polypeptide(L)'
;MGFEYGYSITKPTTLTVWEAQFGDFAYGAQIIIDNYLASGESKWKVESGLVMNLPHGMDGQGPEHSSCRIERYLQLMNDGWCNLTRDSLLSENYRPLRQSNFAVVCCSNAGNLFHAYRRQVRRDFRKPLINIVNKK
;
A
#
# COMPACT_ATOMS: atom_id res chain seq x y z
N MET A 1 4.42 12.20 5.21
CA MET A 1 4.49 10.72 5.32
C MET A 1 4.71 10.26 6.77
N GLY A 2 5.78 10.64 7.46
CA GLY A 2 6.06 10.17 8.83
C GLY A 2 4.98 10.52 9.84
N PHE A 3 4.40 11.72 9.74
CA PHE A 3 3.27 12.12 10.56
C PHE A 3 2.03 11.24 10.32
N GLU A 4 1.67 11.02 9.08
CA GLU A 4 0.52 10.20 8.70
C GLU A 4 0.72 8.73 9.09
N TYR A 5 1.94 8.22 9.00
CA TYR A 5 2.26 6.90 9.52
C TYR A 5 2.00 6.81 11.03
N GLY A 6 2.57 7.74 11.82
CA GLY A 6 2.36 7.81 13.28
C GLY A 6 0.88 7.95 13.63
N TYR A 7 0.14 8.79 12.89
CA TYR A 7 -1.30 8.96 13.09
C TYR A 7 -2.07 7.66 12.82
N SER A 8 -1.73 6.93 11.76
CA SER A 8 -2.41 5.68 11.37
C SER A 8 -2.27 4.56 12.41
N ILE A 9 -1.13 4.49 13.10
CA ILE A 9 -0.92 3.50 14.17
C ILE A 9 -1.58 3.91 15.48
N THR A 10 -1.74 5.22 15.73
CA THR A 10 -2.40 5.75 16.93
C THR A 10 -3.92 5.62 16.84
N LYS A 11 -4.48 5.77 15.64
CA LYS A 11 -5.93 5.65 15.37
C LYS A 11 -6.22 4.63 14.26
N PRO A 12 -6.12 3.34 14.53
CA PRO A 12 -6.24 2.30 13.52
C PRO A 12 -7.64 2.18 12.88
N THR A 13 -8.67 2.78 13.50
CA THR A 13 -10.04 2.80 12.97
C THR A 13 -10.30 3.98 12.04
N THR A 14 -9.34 4.87 11.87
CA THR A 14 -9.44 6.04 11.00
C THR A 14 -8.77 5.76 9.65
N LEU A 15 -9.42 6.15 8.56
CA LEU A 15 -8.79 6.14 7.24
C LEU A 15 -7.78 7.29 7.17
N THR A 16 -6.51 6.93 7.13
CA THR A 16 -5.41 7.88 6.98
C THR A 16 -4.85 7.74 5.57
N VAL A 17 -4.82 8.85 4.83
CA VAL A 17 -4.36 8.86 3.43
C VAL A 17 -3.23 9.88 3.30
N TRP A 18 -2.14 9.47 2.69
CA TRP A 18 -1.09 10.34 2.19
C TRP A 18 -1.06 10.27 0.67
N GLU A 19 -1.02 11.42 0.01
CA GLU A 19 -0.94 11.49 -1.45
C GLU A 19 0.31 12.24 -1.87
N ALA A 20 1.07 11.65 -2.79
CA ALA A 20 2.20 12.32 -3.41
C ALA A 20 1.69 13.35 -4.43
N GLN A 21 2.38 14.47 -4.58
CA GLN A 21 2.09 15.45 -5.63
C GLN A 21 2.18 14.80 -7.02
N PHE A 22 3.23 14.03 -7.26
CA PHE A 22 3.40 13.05 -8.33
C PHE A 22 3.90 11.76 -7.72
N GLY A 23 3.49 10.61 -8.23
CA GLY A 23 3.88 9.32 -7.66
C GLY A 23 5.40 9.11 -7.62
N ASP A 24 6.13 9.65 -8.58
CA ASP A 24 7.60 9.68 -8.62
C ASP A 24 8.20 10.24 -7.33
N PHE A 25 7.60 11.29 -6.76
CA PHE A 25 8.14 12.01 -5.61
C PHE A 25 7.96 11.28 -4.29
N ALA A 26 7.33 10.10 -4.29
CA ALA A 26 7.33 9.22 -3.13
C ALA A 26 8.75 8.80 -2.70
N TYR A 27 9.75 8.88 -3.60
CA TYR A 27 11.15 8.60 -3.26
C TYR A 27 11.68 9.51 -2.14
N GLY A 28 11.18 10.72 -2.00
CA GLY A 28 11.52 11.60 -0.88
C GLY A 28 11.12 11.05 0.49
N ALA A 29 10.19 10.10 0.52
CA ALA A 29 9.75 9.41 1.72
C ALA A 29 10.24 7.94 1.78
N GLN A 30 11.17 7.53 0.93
CA GLN A 30 11.58 6.13 0.77
C GLN A 30 12.08 5.51 2.08
N ILE A 31 12.79 6.29 2.89
CA ILE A 31 13.28 5.83 4.20
C ILE A 31 12.11 5.42 5.11
N ILE A 32 11.04 6.21 5.13
CA ILE A 32 9.83 5.91 5.91
C ILE A 32 9.10 4.70 5.30
N ILE A 33 9.04 4.62 3.98
CA ILE A 33 8.40 3.48 3.30
C ILE A 33 9.12 2.18 3.65
N ASP A 34 10.43 2.12 3.49
CA ASP A 34 11.20 0.89 3.67
C ASP A 34 11.28 0.47 5.14
N ASN A 35 11.56 1.42 6.04
CA ASN A 35 11.88 1.09 7.43
C ASN A 35 10.68 1.06 8.37
N TYR A 36 9.60 1.71 8.01
CA TYR A 36 8.40 1.80 8.85
C TYR A 36 7.19 1.15 8.17
N LEU A 37 6.81 1.61 6.98
CA LEU A 37 5.61 1.13 6.33
C LEU A 37 5.71 -0.34 5.92
N ALA A 38 6.79 -0.71 5.23
CA ALA A 38 6.98 -2.06 4.70
C ALA A 38 7.44 -3.07 5.75
N SER A 39 8.16 -2.62 6.79
CA SER A 39 8.83 -3.52 7.75
C SER A 39 8.43 -3.33 9.21
N GLY A 40 7.58 -2.35 9.53
CA GLY A 40 7.19 -2.04 10.90
C GLY A 40 6.48 -3.19 11.61
N GLU A 41 5.65 -3.94 10.89
CA GLU A 41 4.97 -5.10 11.46
C GLU A 41 5.93 -6.23 11.83
N SER A 42 6.89 -6.54 10.95
CA SER A 42 7.87 -7.59 11.24
C SER A 42 8.83 -7.21 12.37
N LYS A 43 9.28 -5.96 12.41
CA LYS A 43 10.23 -5.46 13.41
C LYS A 43 9.58 -5.24 14.78
N TRP A 44 8.41 -4.62 14.81
CA TRP A 44 7.81 -4.11 16.05
C TRP A 44 6.41 -4.62 16.33
N LYS A 45 5.85 -5.46 15.47
CA LYS A 45 4.46 -5.92 15.53
C LYS A 45 3.45 -4.76 15.48
N VAL A 46 3.82 -3.68 14.79
CA VAL A 46 2.98 -2.50 14.61
C VAL A 46 2.30 -2.57 13.25
N GLU A 47 0.98 -2.62 13.24
CA GLU A 47 0.16 -2.61 12.04
C GLU A 47 -0.26 -1.17 11.70
N SER A 48 -0.05 -0.76 10.46
CA SER A 48 -0.48 0.54 9.92
C SER A 48 -1.54 0.34 8.85
N GLY A 49 -2.63 1.11 8.91
CA GLY A 49 -3.65 1.18 7.87
C GLY A 49 -3.43 2.32 6.86
N LEU A 50 -2.26 2.93 6.83
CA LEU A 50 -1.95 4.06 5.94
C LEU A 50 -2.19 3.71 4.48
N VAL A 51 -2.91 4.59 3.79
CA VAL A 51 -3.06 4.56 2.33
C VAL A 51 -2.08 5.54 1.70
N MET A 52 -1.35 5.09 0.70
CA MET A 52 -0.55 5.95 -0.17
C MET A 52 -1.23 6.07 -1.52
N ASN A 53 -1.69 7.26 -1.88
CA ASN A 53 -2.14 7.56 -3.24
C ASN A 53 -0.95 8.04 -4.08
N LEU A 54 -0.67 7.32 -5.16
CA LEU A 54 0.46 7.59 -6.03
C LEU A 54 -0.04 7.88 -7.46
N PRO A 55 -0.10 9.16 -7.86
CA PRO A 55 -0.44 9.51 -9.24
C PRO A 55 0.53 8.91 -10.25
N HIS A 56 -0.02 8.25 -11.29
CA HIS A 56 0.76 7.57 -12.31
C HIS A 56 0.13 7.82 -13.68
N GLY A 57 0.94 8.15 -14.65
CA GLY A 57 0.53 8.37 -16.02
C GLY A 57 1.32 9.49 -16.71
N MET A 58 1.44 9.39 -18.02
CA MET A 58 2.05 10.42 -18.87
C MET A 58 0.96 11.43 -19.25
N ASP A 59 0.98 12.59 -18.62
CA ASP A 59 -0.01 13.64 -18.87
C ASP A 59 0.64 15.02 -18.77
N GLY A 60 1.20 15.49 -19.89
CA GLY A 60 1.72 16.83 -20.09
C GLY A 60 2.96 17.22 -19.28
N GLN A 61 3.58 16.29 -18.56
CA GLN A 61 4.74 16.52 -17.71
C GLN A 61 5.95 15.70 -18.18
N GLY A 62 7.13 16.02 -17.66
CA GLY A 62 8.36 15.30 -17.99
C GLY A 62 8.39 13.86 -17.45
N PRO A 63 9.45 13.08 -17.81
CA PRO A 63 9.57 11.68 -17.40
C PRO A 63 9.67 11.50 -15.89
N GLU A 64 10.17 12.48 -15.18
CA GLU A 64 10.29 12.51 -13.71
C GLU A 64 8.95 12.78 -12.99
N HIS A 65 7.87 13.01 -13.73
CA HIS A 65 6.51 13.26 -13.23
C HIS A 65 5.50 12.23 -13.74
N SER A 66 5.93 11.15 -14.36
CA SER A 66 5.05 10.24 -15.09
C SER A 66 4.85 8.89 -14.43
N SER A 67 5.84 8.39 -13.71
CA SER A 67 5.80 7.05 -13.13
C SER A 67 5.90 7.07 -11.61
N CYS A 68 4.93 6.45 -10.93
CA CYS A 68 5.05 6.17 -9.50
C CYS A 68 5.98 4.98 -9.19
N ARG A 69 6.59 4.37 -10.21
CA ARG A 69 7.50 3.22 -10.08
C ARG A 69 6.86 2.06 -9.34
N ILE A 70 5.78 1.54 -9.89
CA ILE A 70 4.98 0.43 -9.33
C ILE A 70 5.87 -0.77 -9.01
N GLU A 71 6.84 -1.07 -9.86
CA GLU A 71 7.81 -2.16 -9.71
C GLU A 71 8.57 -2.11 -8.39
N ARG A 72 8.85 -0.92 -7.87
CA ARG A 72 9.52 -0.73 -6.58
C ARG A 72 8.67 -1.27 -5.43
N TYR A 73 7.37 -1.02 -5.45
CA TYR A 73 6.44 -1.51 -4.42
C TYR A 73 6.17 -3.00 -4.57
N LEU A 74 6.04 -3.50 -5.78
CA LEU A 74 5.88 -4.93 -6.04
C LEU A 74 7.11 -5.71 -5.57
N GLN A 75 8.30 -5.17 -5.78
CA GLN A 75 9.55 -5.79 -5.32
C GLN A 75 9.70 -5.74 -3.80
N LEU A 76 9.20 -4.69 -3.15
CA LEU A 76 9.25 -4.51 -1.70
C LEU A 76 8.20 -5.35 -0.96
N MET A 77 7.18 -5.83 -1.66
CA MET A 77 6.12 -6.66 -1.11
C MET A 77 6.64 -8.07 -0.79
N ASN A 78 6.43 -8.52 0.45
CA ASN A 78 6.78 -9.88 0.87
C ASN A 78 5.60 -10.82 0.63
N ASP A 79 5.15 -10.98 -0.59
CA ASP A 79 4.17 -12.02 -0.86
C ASP A 79 4.87 -13.39 -0.81
N GLY A 80 4.25 -14.33 -0.13
CA GLY A 80 4.80 -15.68 0.05
C GLY A 80 4.73 -16.55 -1.22
N TRP A 81 4.84 -15.95 -2.42
CA TRP A 81 4.72 -16.65 -3.70
C TRP A 81 5.67 -17.83 -3.84
N CYS A 82 6.85 -17.76 -3.22
CA CYS A 82 7.83 -18.83 -3.27
C CYS A 82 7.38 -20.11 -2.55
N ASN A 83 6.37 -20.02 -1.70
CA ASN A 83 5.88 -21.11 -0.85
C ASN A 83 4.43 -21.52 -1.17
N LEU A 84 3.87 -21.03 -2.27
CA LEU A 84 2.52 -21.39 -2.68
C LEU A 84 2.50 -22.79 -3.30
N THR A 85 2.12 -23.77 -2.51
CA THR A 85 1.73 -25.08 -3.00
C THR A 85 0.25 -25.06 -3.37
N ARG A 86 -0.16 -25.98 -4.26
CA ARG A 86 -1.58 -26.15 -4.62
C ARG A 86 -2.45 -26.34 -3.37
N ASP A 87 -1.95 -27.09 -2.41
CA ASP A 87 -2.65 -27.39 -1.15
C ASP A 87 -2.79 -26.16 -0.25
N SER A 88 -1.79 -25.26 -0.23
CA SER A 88 -1.88 -24.01 0.52
C SER A 88 -2.90 -23.04 -0.09
N LEU A 89 -3.05 -23.03 -1.42
CA LEU A 89 -4.06 -22.20 -2.11
C LEU A 89 -5.48 -22.68 -1.86
N LEU A 90 -5.66 -23.98 -1.67
CA LEU A 90 -6.97 -24.61 -1.40
C LEU A 90 -7.32 -24.62 0.10
N SER A 91 -6.40 -24.24 0.96
CA SER A 91 -6.61 -24.18 2.40
C SER A 91 -7.60 -23.06 2.76
N GLU A 92 -8.63 -23.38 3.53
CA GLU A 92 -9.56 -22.38 4.09
C GLU A 92 -8.88 -21.32 4.96
N ASN A 93 -7.68 -21.62 5.45
CA ASN A 93 -6.86 -20.71 6.26
C ASN A 93 -5.93 -19.82 5.43
N TYR A 94 -5.90 -19.97 4.11
CA TYR A 94 -5.07 -19.13 3.26
C TYR A 94 -5.62 -17.70 3.20
N ARG A 95 -4.92 -16.79 3.81
CA ARG A 95 -5.25 -15.36 3.85
C ARG A 95 -4.07 -14.55 3.33
N PRO A 96 -3.85 -14.50 2.01
CA PRO A 96 -2.66 -13.90 1.41
C PRO A 96 -2.46 -12.44 1.85
N LEU A 97 -3.53 -11.67 1.93
CA LEU A 97 -3.45 -10.28 2.30
C LEU A 97 -3.03 -10.07 3.78
N ARG A 98 -3.38 -11.00 4.67
CA ARG A 98 -2.95 -10.93 6.08
C ARG A 98 -1.49 -11.30 6.24
N GLN A 99 -0.94 -12.10 5.34
CA GLN A 99 0.47 -12.53 5.37
C GLN A 99 1.40 -11.52 4.69
N SER A 100 0.89 -10.72 3.75
CA SER A 100 1.67 -9.68 3.09
C SER A 100 1.94 -8.50 4.01
N ASN A 101 3.07 -7.81 3.79
CA ASN A 101 3.39 -6.59 4.54
C ASN A 101 2.52 -5.39 4.14
N PHE A 102 2.07 -5.32 2.89
CA PHE A 102 1.11 -4.33 2.39
C PHE A 102 0.39 -4.85 1.13
N ALA A 103 -0.55 -4.09 0.61
CA ALA A 103 -1.23 -4.37 -0.65
C ALA A 103 -0.95 -3.29 -1.68
N VAL A 104 -0.87 -3.68 -2.96
CA VAL A 104 -0.79 -2.76 -4.10
C VAL A 104 -2.05 -2.90 -4.93
N VAL A 105 -2.71 -1.80 -5.24
CA VAL A 105 -3.94 -1.77 -6.05
C VAL A 105 -3.89 -0.68 -7.10
N CYS A 106 -4.59 -0.93 -8.21
CA CYS A 106 -4.89 0.07 -9.24
C CYS A 106 -6.39 -0.01 -9.52
N CYS A 107 -7.16 0.88 -8.91
CA CYS A 107 -8.63 0.84 -9.00
C CYS A 107 -9.09 1.35 -10.35
N SER A 108 -9.92 0.57 -11.05
CA SER A 108 -10.40 0.88 -12.40
C SER A 108 -11.54 1.92 -12.43
N ASN A 109 -12.24 2.11 -11.32
CA ASN A 109 -13.34 3.06 -11.20
C ASN A 109 -13.58 3.50 -9.75
N ALA A 110 -14.42 4.50 -9.56
CA ALA A 110 -14.74 5.06 -8.24
C ALA A 110 -15.36 4.04 -7.27
N GLY A 111 -16.18 3.10 -7.77
CA GLY A 111 -16.77 2.04 -6.96
C GLY A 111 -15.71 1.11 -6.36
N ASN A 112 -14.73 0.70 -7.19
CA ASN A 112 -13.61 -0.12 -6.73
C ASN A 112 -12.76 0.64 -5.71
N LEU A 113 -12.50 1.93 -5.92
CA LEU A 113 -11.77 2.77 -4.97
C LEU A 113 -12.52 2.88 -3.64
N PHE A 114 -13.84 3.11 -3.68
CA PHE A 114 -14.66 3.14 -2.47
C PHE A 114 -14.52 1.84 -1.67
N HIS A 115 -14.62 0.69 -2.33
CA HIS A 115 -14.50 -0.60 -1.67
C HIS A 115 -13.08 -0.87 -1.15
N ALA A 116 -12.04 -0.43 -1.85
CA ALA A 116 -10.66 -0.51 -1.37
C ALA A 116 -10.47 0.27 -0.06
N TYR A 117 -10.98 1.51 0.01
CA TYR A 117 -10.91 2.34 1.22
C TYR A 117 -11.80 1.80 2.35
N ARG A 118 -13.00 1.36 2.02
CA ARG A 118 -13.88 0.72 2.99
C ARG A 118 -13.23 -0.51 3.62
N ARG A 119 -12.56 -1.32 2.81
CA ARG A 119 -11.81 -2.49 3.27
C ARG A 119 -10.70 -2.10 4.27
N GLN A 120 -9.98 -0.99 4.02
CA GLN A 120 -8.89 -0.52 4.90
C GLN A 120 -9.35 -0.31 6.36
N VAL A 121 -10.57 0.17 6.56
CA VAL A 121 -11.09 0.49 7.89
C VAL A 121 -12.00 -0.59 8.48
N ARG A 122 -12.51 -1.51 7.67
CA ARG A 122 -13.52 -2.49 8.12
C ARG A 122 -12.98 -3.86 8.48
N ARG A 123 -11.83 -4.25 7.92
CA ARG A 123 -11.24 -5.55 8.28
C ARG A 123 -10.66 -5.53 9.70
N ASP A 124 -10.53 -6.71 10.27
CA ASP A 124 -10.08 -6.95 11.65
C ASP A 124 -8.56 -6.83 11.87
N PHE A 125 -7.82 -6.46 10.83
CA PHE A 125 -6.38 -6.21 10.86
C PHE A 125 -6.04 -5.01 9.97
N ARG A 126 -4.85 -4.45 10.15
CA ARG A 126 -4.37 -3.31 9.37
C ARG A 126 -3.19 -3.71 8.51
N LYS A 127 -3.20 -3.26 7.26
CA LYS A 127 -2.08 -3.36 6.32
C LYS A 127 -2.04 -2.08 5.50
N PRO A 128 -0.86 -1.53 5.22
CA PRO A 128 -0.74 -0.40 4.31
C PRO A 128 -1.31 -0.72 2.93
N LEU A 129 -1.83 0.29 2.26
CA LEU A 129 -2.36 0.21 0.91
C LEU A 129 -1.63 1.17 -0.01
N ILE A 130 -0.94 0.64 -1.00
CA ILE A 130 -0.36 1.42 -2.09
C ILE A 130 -1.40 1.48 -3.20
N ASN A 131 -1.98 2.64 -3.41
CA ASN A 131 -3.04 2.87 -4.40
C ASN A 131 -2.49 3.67 -5.57
N ILE A 132 -2.37 3.03 -6.72
CA ILE A 132 -1.95 3.68 -7.95
C ILE A 132 -3.17 4.38 -8.54
N VAL A 133 -3.12 5.70 -8.61
CA VAL A 133 -4.22 6.51 -9.12
C VAL A 133 -3.86 7.11 -10.48
N ASN A 134 -4.86 7.28 -11.33
CA ASN A 134 -4.64 7.98 -12.59
C ASN A 134 -4.26 9.43 -12.32
N LYS A 135 -3.20 9.85 -12.94
CA LYS A 135 -2.83 11.25 -12.99
C LYS A 135 -3.80 11.98 -13.93
N LYS A 136 -4.37 13.06 -13.46
CA LYS A 136 -5.25 13.95 -14.24
C LYS A 136 -4.57 15.29 -14.44
#